data_7d55bb150eaae9028712c407f2022841
#
_entry.id   7d55bb150eaae9028712c407f2022841
#
_cell.length_a   1.000
_cell.length_b   1.000
_cell.length_c   1.000
_cell.angle_alpha   90.00
_cell.angle_beta   90.00
_cell.angle_gamma   90.00
#
_symmetry.space_group_name_H-M   'P 1'
#
loop_
_entity.id
_entity.type
_entity.pdbx_description
1 polymer ?
#
loop_
_entity_poly.entity_id
_entity_poly.type
_entity_poly.pdbx_seq_one_letter_code
_entity_poly.pdbx_strand_id
1 'polypeptide(L)'
;ILVFTRRIVDPEGGIRLTGREGDYGFGGILINDIAPGSNREITDPLNGKKANIAIVRGFKDFGNQDRWGFLATERQLGDGYNRVLSLDNRIKFTDNWFTQMQLVGTESEPSNGGEVATGYQRNIMFNREGRTYTNHTHFIETTSDFRTELGFQNRYFKPNTSGMHQTSTFNLYPEESAINRWRLTGRGVYLEDMRGAKIYSE
;
A
#
# COMPACT_ATOMS: atom_id res chain seq x y z
N ILE A 1 1.12 -1.53 1.90
CA ILE A 1 2.11 -1.74 0.83
C ILE A 1 1.49 -2.68 -0.19
N LEU A 2 1.35 -2.27 -1.46
CA LEU A 2 0.70 -3.05 -2.52
C LEU A 2 1.63 -4.08 -3.18
N VAL A 3 2.94 -3.82 -3.16
CA VAL A 3 3.98 -4.75 -3.63
C VAL A 3 5.01 -4.96 -2.54
N PHE A 4 5.17 -6.20 -2.14
CA PHE A 4 6.15 -6.63 -1.16
C PHE A 4 6.93 -7.81 -1.76
N THR A 5 8.15 -7.56 -2.20
CA THR A 5 8.93 -8.50 -3.01
C THR A 5 9.18 -9.86 -2.34
N ARG A 6 9.11 -9.95 -1.00
CA ARG A 6 9.17 -11.24 -0.28
C ARG A 6 7.97 -12.17 -0.52
N ARG A 7 6.92 -11.69 -1.23
CA ARG A 7 5.83 -12.53 -1.71
C ARG A 7 6.21 -13.33 -2.95
N ILE A 8 7.32 -12.98 -3.60
CA ILE A 8 7.97 -13.73 -4.67
C ILE A 8 9.10 -14.50 -3.99
N VAL A 9 8.92 -15.80 -3.79
CA VAL A 9 9.75 -16.58 -2.88
C VAL A 9 10.86 -17.32 -3.61
N ASP A 10 10.56 -17.94 -4.75
CA ASP A 10 11.49 -18.73 -5.54
C ASP A 10 11.32 -18.41 -7.04
N PRO A 11 11.86 -17.28 -7.50
CA PRO A 11 11.73 -16.88 -8.90
C PRO A 11 12.59 -17.78 -9.80
N GLU A 12 11.94 -18.49 -10.71
CA GLU A 12 12.64 -19.30 -11.73
C GLU A 12 13.29 -18.41 -12.81
N GLY A 13 12.62 -17.31 -13.16
CA GLY A 13 13.10 -16.36 -14.15
C GLY A 13 12.19 -15.14 -14.24
N GLY A 14 12.70 -14.08 -14.83
CA GLY A 14 11.93 -12.86 -15.01
C GLY A 14 12.66 -11.76 -15.75
N ILE A 15 11.91 -10.73 -16.09
CA ILE A 15 12.43 -9.52 -16.75
C ILE A 15 12.02 -8.33 -15.90
N ARG A 16 12.93 -7.40 -15.72
CA ARG A 16 12.70 -6.11 -15.11
C ARG A 16 13.15 -4.99 -16.05
N LEU A 17 12.27 -4.02 -16.27
CA LEU A 17 12.55 -2.79 -16.98
C LEU A 17 12.26 -1.62 -16.06
N THR A 18 13.14 -0.64 -16.00
CA THR A 18 12.90 0.62 -15.29
C THR A 18 13.54 1.76 -16.07
N GLY A 19 12.89 2.91 -16.06
CA GLY A 19 13.39 4.09 -16.75
C GLY A 19 12.80 5.37 -16.20
N ARG A 20 13.45 6.48 -16.58
CA ARG A 20 12.98 7.82 -16.34
C ARG A 20 13.35 8.70 -17.53
N GLU A 21 12.38 9.49 -17.99
CA GLU A 21 12.58 10.49 -19.03
C GLU A 21 11.88 11.79 -18.60
N GLY A 22 12.67 12.81 -18.35
CA GLY A 22 12.17 14.07 -17.79
C GLY A 22 11.43 13.86 -16.48
N ASP A 23 10.16 14.25 -16.46
CA ASP A 23 9.29 14.13 -15.29
C ASP A 23 8.56 12.79 -15.20
N TYR A 24 8.70 11.93 -16.21
CA TYR A 24 8.04 10.62 -16.24
C TYR A 24 8.97 9.53 -15.74
N GLY A 25 8.45 8.68 -14.86
CA GLY A 25 9.11 7.46 -14.43
C GLY A 25 8.24 6.23 -14.66
N PHE A 26 8.87 5.12 -15.00
CA PHE A 26 8.16 3.86 -15.21
C PHE A 26 8.97 2.67 -14.70
N GLY A 27 8.28 1.61 -14.39
CA GLY A 27 8.86 0.33 -14.02
C GLY A 27 7.93 -0.82 -14.38
N GLY A 28 8.50 -1.93 -14.81
CA GLY A 28 7.79 -3.16 -15.11
C GLY A 28 8.58 -4.36 -14.65
N ILE A 29 7.89 -5.38 -14.18
CA ILE A 29 8.45 -6.67 -13.75
C ILE A 29 7.53 -7.77 -14.24
N LEU A 30 8.09 -8.78 -14.88
CA LEU A 30 7.43 -10.04 -15.21
C LEU A 30 8.26 -11.16 -14.59
N ILE A 31 7.64 -12.02 -13.77
CA ILE A 31 8.35 -13.08 -13.03
C ILE A 31 7.49 -14.35 -12.99
N ASN A 32 8.16 -15.50 -13.11
CA ASN A 32 7.60 -16.81 -12.75
C ASN A 32 8.15 -17.24 -11.39
N ASP A 33 7.25 -17.54 -10.44
CA ASP A 33 7.59 -18.00 -9.09
C ASP A 33 7.14 -19.47 -8.94
N ILE A 34 8.10 -20.36 -8.66
CA ILE A 34 7.82 -21.81 -8.53
C ILE A 34 7.36 -22.19 -7.12
N ALA A 35 7.66 -21.38 -6.11
CA ALA A 35 7.35 -21.69 -4.71
C ALA A 35 5.89 -22.06 -4.44
N PRO A 36 4.88 -21.41 -5.03
CA PRO A 36 3.47 -21.71 -4.73
C PRO A 36 3.04 -23.15 -5.02
N GLY A 37 3.69 -23.84 -5.95
CA GLY A 37 3.38 -25.24 -6.31
C GLY A 37 4.41 -26.28 -5.88
N SER A 38 5.59 -25.88 -5.42
CA SER A 38 6.74 -26.79 -5.25
C SER A 38 6.63 -27.75 -4.04
N ASN A 39 5.85 -27.38 -3.01
CA ASN A 39 5.72 -28.17 -1.78
C ASN A 39 4.27 -28.63 -1.51
N ARG A 40 3.52 -28.89 -2.59
CA ARG A 40 2.15 -29.38 -2.50
C ARG A 40 2.09 -30.90 -2.64
N GLU A 41 1.04 -31.50 -2.09
CA GLU A 41 0.79 -32.94 -2.29
C GLU A 41 0.55 -33.22 -3.78
N ILE A 42 0.91 -34.44 -4.23
CA ILE A 42 0.78 -34.86 -5.64
C ILE A 42 -0.67 -34.76 -6.13
N THR A 43 -1.64 -34.94 -5.24
CA THR A 43 -3.08 -34.86 -5.50
C THR A 43 -3.62 -33.43 -5.58
N ASP A 44 -2.86 -32.42 -5.13
CA ASP A 44 -3.26 -31.02 -5.20
C ASP A 44 -3.22 -30.53 -6.66
N PRO A 45 -4.31 -29.98 -7.22
CA PRO A 45 -4.35 -29.45 -8.58
C PRO A 45 -3.30 -28.37 -8.88
N LEU A 46 -2.76 -27.75 -7.85
CA LEU A 46 -1.72 -26.72 -7.95
C LEU A 46 -0.31 -27.29 -7.78
N ASN A 47 -0.16 -28.61 -7.61
CA ASN A 47 1.17 -29.24 -7.54
C ASN A 47 1.97 -28.95 -8.82
N GLY A 48 3.18 -28.47 -8.67
CA GLY A 48 4.06 -28.09 -9.78
C GLY A 48 3.62 -26.86 -10.59
N LYS A 49 2.51 -26.21 -10.26
CA LYS A 49 2.09 -24.95 -10.90
C LYS A 49 2.97 -23.80 -10.44
N LYS A 50 3.24 -22.88 -11.36
CA LYS A 50 4.01 -21.66 -11.12
C LYS A 50 3.06 -20.47 -11.03
N ALA A 51 3.41 -19.50 -10.21
CA ALA A 51 2.71 -18.22 -10.24
C ALA A 51 3.34 -17.32 -11.31
N ASN A 52 2.51 -16.81 -12.23
CA ASN A 52 2.89 -15.77 -13.17
C ASN A 52 2.58 -14.42 -12.53
N ILE A 53 3.56 -13.53 -12.48
CA ILE A 53 3.46 -12.24 -11.81
C ILE A 53 3.83 -11.14 -12.78
N ALA A 54 2.95 -10.16 -12.92
CA ALA A 54 3.18 -8.92 -13.63
C ALA A 54 2.99 -7.72 -12.70
N ILE A 55 3.91 -6.77 -12.75
CA ILE A 55 3.87 -5.52 -11.98
C ILE A 55 4.23 -4.40 -12.92
N VAL A 56 3.41 -3.36 -13.00
CA VAL A 56 3.66 -2.15 -13.79
C VAL A 56 3.44 -0.93 -12.91
N ARG A 57 4.38 -0.01 -12.92
CA ARG A 57 4.32 1.27 -12.24
C ARG A 57 4.63 2.39 -13.23
N GLY A 58 3.83 3.46 -13.21
CA GLY A 58 4.12 4.69 -13.90
C GLY A 58 3.84 5.88 -12.99
N PHE A 59 4.59 6.96 -13.17
CA PHE A 59 4.32 8.23 -12.49
C PHE A 59 4.81 9.42 -13.29
N LYS A 60 4.22 10.57 -12.99
CA LYS A 60 4.66 11.88 -13.47
C LYS A 60 4.88 12.81 -12.29
N ASP A 61 6.06 13.42 -12.25
CA ASP A 61 6.38 14.50 -11.35
C ASP A 61 5.96 15.85 -11.98
N PHE A 62 5.52 16.81 -11.18
CA PHE A 62 5.21 18.15 -11.63
C PHE A 62 5.27 19.15 -10.46
N GLY A 63 5.35 20.44 -10.81
CA GLY A 63 5.44 21.48 -9.78
C GLY A 63 6.60 21.29 -8.82
N ASN A 64 6.36 21.61 -7.55
CA ASN A 64 7.34 21.53 -6.48
C ASN A 64 7.12 20.27 -5.63
N GLN A 65 7.60 19.12 -6.13
CA GLN A 65 7.46 17.79 -5.48
C GLN A 65 6.06 17.16 -5.53
N ASP A 66 5.24 17.60 -6.48
CA ASP A 66 3.96 16.97 -6.75
C ASP A 66 4.16 15.75 -7.64
N ARG A 67 3.29 14.75 -7.47
CA ARG A 67 3.33 13.51 -8.23
C ARG A 67 1.95 12.92 -8.42
N TRP A 68 1.70 12.40 -9.60
CA TRP A 68 0.64 11.45 -9.89
C TRP A 68 1.23 10.14 -10.35
N GLY A 69 0.66 9.03 -9.93
CA GLY A 69 1.14 7.73 -10.30
C GLY A 69 0.04 6.68 -10.36
N PHE A 70 0.35 5.59 -11.04
CA PHE A 70 -0.47 4.38 -11.04
C PHE A 70 0.40 3.15 -10.80
N LEU A 71 -0.20 2.11 -10.24
CA LEU A 71 0.38 0.78 -10.11
C LEU A 71 -0.67 -0.24 -10.55
N ALA A 72 -0.28 -1.16 -11.41
CA ALA A 72 -1.07 -2.34 -11.73
C ALA A 72 -0.26 -3.59 -11.40
N THR A 73 -0.92 -4.58 -10.80
CA THR A 73 -0.32 -5.90 -10.56
C THR A 73 -1.28 -7.00 -10.93
N GLU A 74 -0.74 -8.10 -11.42
CA GLU A 74 -1.45 -9.36 -11.62
C GLU A 74 -0.59 -10.49 -11.08
N ARG A 75 -1.21 -11.39 -10.35
CA ARG A 75 -0.64 -12.67 -9.95
C ARG A 75 -1.62 -13.76 -10.31
N GLN A 76 -1.20 -14.68 -11.17
CA GLN A 76 -1.98 -15.83 -11.60
C GLN A 76 -1.35 -17.12 -11.09
N LEU A 77 -2.15 -18.03 -10.53
CA LEU A 77 -1.75 -19.35 -10.10
C LEU A 77 -2.82 -20.38 -10.47
N GLY A 78 -2.51 -21.28 -11.41
CA GLY A 78 -3.54 -22.15 -12.02
C GLY A 78 -4.60 -21.30 -12.70
N ASP A 79 -5.87 -21.56 -12.40
CA ASP A 79 -7.02 -20.82 -12.94
C ASP A 79 -7.37 -19.57 -12.10
N GLY A 80 -6.80 -19.45 -10.91
CA GLY A 80 -7.03 -18.30 -10.02
C GLY A 80 -6.11 -17.13 -10.30
N TYR A 81 -6.59 -15.94 -9.95
CA TYR A 81 -5.83 -14.70 -10.10
C TYR A 81 -6.11 -13.68 -8.99
N ASN A 82 -5.18 -12.75 -8.83
CA ASN A 82 -5.37 -11.52 -8.07
C ASN A 82 -4.85 -10.34 -8.88
N ARG A 83 -5.72 -9.40 -9.18
CA ARG A 83 -5.45 -8.15 -9.91
C ARG A 83 -5.62 -6.97 -8.99
N VAL A 84 -4.69 -6.04 -9.07
CA VAL A 84 -4.72 -4.79 -8.31
C VAL A 84 -4.45 -3.62 -9.24
N LEU A 85 -5.30 -2.61 -9.17
CA LEU A 85 -5.07 -1.31 -9.80
C LEU A 85 -5.07 -0.23 -8.74
N SER A 86 -4.06 0.62 -8.75
CA SER A 86 -3.93 1.74 -7.82
C SER A 86 -3.65 3.03 -8.57
N LEU A 87 -4.29 4.10 -8.12
CA LEU A 87 -3.95 5.48 -8.46
C LEU A 87 -3.49 6.17 -7.18
N ASP A 88 -2.39 6.90 -7.27
CA ASP A 88 -1.86 7.64 -6.15
C ASP A 88 -1.41 9.04 -6.56
N ASN A 89 -1.42 9.93 -5.60
CA ASN A 89 -0.84 11.25 -5.76
C ASN A 89 -0.13 11.72 -4.49
N ARG A 90 0.72 12.73 -4.70
CA ARG A 90 1.24 13.59 -3.66
C ARG A 90 1.13 15.03 -4.16
N ILE A 91 0.55 15.91 -3.34
CA ILE A 91 0.38 17.33 -3.66
C ILE A 91 0.90 18.16 -2.49
N LYS A 92 1.82 19.05 -2.75
CA LYS A 92 2.44 19.93 -1.78
C LYS A 92 1.79 21.32 -1.86
N PHE A 93 1.13 21.75 -0.77
CA PHE A 93 0.42 23.03 -0.71
C PHE A 93 1.33 24.19 -0.31
N THR A 94 2.26 23.91 0.61
CA THR A 94 3.26 24.86 1.12
C THR A 94 4.56 24.13 1.36
N ASP A 95 5.60 24.83 1.82
CA ASP A 95 6.89 24.18 2.13
C ASP A 95 6.78 23.04 3.15
N ASN A 96 5.81 23.10 4.02
CA ASN A 96 5.63 22.14 5.11
C ASN A 96 4.40 21.24 4.98
N TRP A 97 3.36 21.65 4.24
CA TRP A 97 2.10 20.93 4.16
C TRP A 97 1.95 20.20 2.83
N PHE A 98 1.59 18.93 2.91
CA PHE A 98 1.27 18.10 1.74
C PHE A 98 0.20 17.05 2.04
N THR A 99 -0.47 16.60 1.01
CA THR A 99 -1.36 15.45 1.04
C THR A 99 -0.81 14.32 0.20
N GLN A 100 -1.17 13.09 0.58
CA GLN A 100 -0.97 11.89 -0.22
C GLN A 100 -2.29 11.14 -0.26
N MET A 101 -2.74 10.78 -1.45
CA MET A 101 -3.94 9.98 -1.63
C MET A 101 -3.59 8.73 -2.41
N GLN A 102 -4.28 7.64 -2.10
CA GLN A 102 -4.20 6.40 -2.85
C GLN A 102 -5.57 5.74 -2.91
N LEU A 103 -6.02 5.44 -4.11
CA LEU A 103 -7.22 4.66 -4.40
C LEU A 103 -6.77 3.33 -4.99
N VAL A 104 -7.29 2.23 -4.48
CA VAL A 104 -6.92 0.88 -4.91
C VAL A 104 -8.18 0.09 -5.16
N GLY A 105 -8.27 -0.52 -6.33
CA GLY A 105 -9.26 -1.55 -6.66
C GLY A 105 -8.60 -2.92 -6.75
N THR A 106 -9.28 -3.96 -6.31
CA THR A 106 -8.81 -5.35 -6.41
C THR A 106 -9.90 -6.26 -6.95
N GLU A 107 -9.48 -7.24 -7.71
CA GLU A 107 -10.30 -8.35 -8.20
C GLU A 107 -9.53 -9.65 -7.98
N SER A 108 -10.19 -10.66 -7.42
CA SER A 108 -9.55 -11.94 -7.10
C SER A 108 -10.49 -13.10 -7.39
N GLU A 109 -9.96 -14.13 -8.01
CA GLU A 109 -10.61 -15.43 -8.18
C GLU A 109 -9.72 -16.51 -7.55
N PRO A 110 -10.24 -17.34 -6.64
CA PRO A 110 -9.48 -18.43 -6.05
C PRO A 110 -9.14 -19.53 -7.05
N SER A 111 -7.96 -20.14 -6.93
CA SER A 111 -7.50 -21.21 -7.84
C SER A 111 -8.33 -22.50 -7.79
N ASN A 112 -9.24 -22.64 -6.85
CA ASN A 112 -10.13 -23.80 -6.69
C ASN A 112 -11.54 -23.57 -7.24
N GLY A 113 -11.75 -22.49 -8.02
CA GLY A 113 -13.04 -22.15 -8.61
C GLY A 113 -14.02 -21.62 -7.58
N GLY A 114 -13.79 -20.44 -7.05
CA GLY A 114 -14.71 -19.72 -6.17
C GLY A 114 -15.34 -18.52 -6.86
N GLU A 115 -16.19 -17.79 -6.14
CA GLU A 115 -16.75 -16.54 -6.63
C GLU A 115 -15.65 -15.47 -6.76
N VAL A 116 -15.77 -14.66 -7.80
CA VAL A 116 -14.91 -13.49 -7.99
C VAL A 116 -15.21 -12.47 -6.89
N ALA A 117 -14.19 -12.11 -6.13
CA ALA A 117 -14.29 -11.10 -5.09
C ALA A 117 -13.69 -9.78 -5.58
N THR A 118 -14.43 -8.69 -5.42
CA THR A 118 -13.97 -7.33 -5.73
C THR A 118 -13.92 -6.48 -4.48
N GLY A 119 -12.87 -5.70 -4.34
CA GLY A 119 -12.70 -4.83 -3.19
C GLY A 119 -11.99 -3.54 -3.52
N TYR A 120 -12.05 -2.57 -2.60
CA TYR A 120 -11.30 -1.34 -2.72
C TYR A 120 -10.68 -0.91 -1.40
N GLN A 121 -9.67 -0.06 -1.52
CA GLN A 121 -9.07 0.66 -0.40
C GLN A 121 -8.88 2.13 -0.77
N ARG A 122 -9.19 3.01 0.16
CA ARG A 122 -8.93 4.45 0.10
C ARG A 122 -8.00 4.84 1.23
N ASN A 123 -6.95 5.57 0.89
CA ASN A 123 -6.01 6.16 1.84
C ASN A 123 -5.90 7.64 1.55
N ILE A 124 -6.10 8.49 2.55
CA ILE A 124 -5.92 9.93 2.46
C ILE A 124 -5.07 10.36 3.65
N MET A 125 -3.89 10.89 3.38
CA MET A 125 -2.96 11.38 4.38
C MET A 125 -2.80 12.88 4.24
N PHE A 126 -2.89 13.59 5.36
CA PHE A 126 -2.63 15.00 5.45
C PHE A 126 -1.47 15.22 6.42
N ASN A 127 -0.36 15.73 5.90
CA ASN A 127 0.89 15.78 6.60
C ASN A 127 1.44 17.19 6.71
N ARG A 128 2.07 17.47 7.84
CA ARG A 128 2.95 18.61 8.01
C ARG A 128 4.32 18.15 8.50
N GLU A 129 5.34 18.58 7.80
CA GLU A 129 6.73 18.39 8.20
C GLU A 129 7.34 19.77 8.53
N GLY A 130 7.79 19.94 9.75
CA GLY A 130 8.38 21.20 10.18
C GLY A 130 9.21 21.01 11.46
N ARG A 131 10.14 21.93 11.72
CA ARG A 131 11.05 21.84 12.85
C ARG A 131 10.30 21.87 14.20
N THR A 132 9.34 22.78 14.35
CA THR A 132 8.61 23.01 15.60
C THR A 132 7.33 22.23 15.71
N TYR A 133 6.66 21.94 14.58
CA TYR A 133 5.42 21.21 14.58
C TYR A 133 5.37 20.22 13.40
N THR A 134 5.08 18.97 13.71
CA THR A 134 4.76 17.91 12.73
C THR A 134 3.35 17.39 12.95
N ASN A 135 2.67 17.05 11.88
CA ASN A 135 1.35 16.43 11.90
C ASN A 135 1.29 15.29 10.89
N HIS A 136 0.67 14.20 11.29
CA HIS A 136 0.28 13.11 10.42
C HIS A 136 -1.16 12.72 10.73
N THR A 137 -2.05 12.97 9.79
CA THR A 137 -3.45 12.54 9.84
C THR A 137 -3.69 11.58 8.70
N HIS A 138 -4.22 10.41 8.98
CA HIS A 138 -4.47 9.38 7.98
C HIS A 138 -5.88 8.83 8.11
N PHE A 139 -6.66 8.96 7.05
CA PHE A 139 -7.97 8.35 6.87
C PHE A 139 -7.81 7.10 6.01
N ILE A 140 -8.41 6.01 6.43
CA ILE A 140 -8.38 4.74 5.72
C ILE A 140 -9.76 4.11 5.66
N GLU A 141 -10.05 3.47 4.53
CA GLU A 141 -11.22 2.64 4.34
C GLU A 141 -10.81 1.45 3.47
N THR A 142 -11.14 0.24 3.91
CA THR A 142 -10.80 -1.02 3.23
C THR A 142 -12.00 -1.97 3.30
N THR A 143 -12.55 -2.35 2.16
CA THR A 143 -13.70 -3.28 2.09
C THR A 143 -13.34 -4.70 2.55
N SER A 144 -14.36 -5.52 2.88
CA SER A 144 -14.19 -6.91 3.33
C SER A 144 -13.47 -7.79 2.32
N ASP A 145 -13.73 -7.57 1.04
CA ASP A 145 -13.24 -8.41 -0.07
C ASP A 145 -11.95 -7.88 -0.72
N PHE A 146 -11.37 -6.84 -0.16
CA PHE A 146 -10.08 -6.32 -0.58
C PHE A 146 -8.96 -7.34 -0.37
N ARG A 147 -8.25 -7.69 -1.45
CA ARG A 147 -7.16 -8.66 -1.45
C ARG A 147 -5.97 -8.14 -2.24
N THR A 148 -4.76 -8.27 -1.68
CA THR A 148 -3.50 -7.98 -2.36
C THR A 148 -2.51 -9.11 -2.09
N GLU A 149 -2.42 -10.09 -3.00
CA GLU A 149 -1.56 -11.25 -2.80
C GLU A 149 -0.07 -10.93 -2.89
N LEU A 150 0.29 -9.91 -3.67
CA LEU A 150 1.65 -9.38 -3.74
C LEU A 150 1.94 -8.31 -2.68
N GLY A 151 0.93 -7.91 -1.91
CA GLY A 151 1.03 -6.85 -0.92
C GLY A 151 1.29 -7.35 0.50
N PHE A 152 1.53 -6.38 1.38
CA PHE A 152 1.58 -6.58 2.82
C PHE A 152 0.59 -5.64 3.51
N GLN A 153 -0.29 -6.19 4.33
CA GLN A 153 -1.25 -5.44 5.14
C GLN A 153 -0.85 -5.53 6.61
N ASN A 154 -0.74 -4.39 7.26
CA ASN A 154 -0.55 -4.33 8.70
C ASN A 154 -1.90 -4.30 9.44
N ARG A 155 -1.87 -4.22 10.79
CA ARG A 155 -3.09 -4.24 11.62
C ARG A 155 -4.08 -3.11 11.32
N TYR A 156 -3.63 -1.97 10.79
CA TYR A 156 -4.48 -0.81 10.48
C TYR A 156 -5.08 -0.85 9.07
N PHE A 157 -4.59 -1.74 8.21
CA PHE A 157 -4.98 -1.86 6.81
C PHE A 157 -5.66 -3.20 6.51
N LYS A 158 -6.25 -3.81 7.52
CA LYS A 158 -6.99 -5.08 7.34
C LYS A 158 -8.25 -4.86 6.50
N PRO A 159 -8.68 -5.86 5.73
CA PRO A 159 -10.01 -5.84 5.14
C PRO A 159 -11.09 -5.60 6.19
N ASN A 160 -12.22 -5.01 5.77
CA ASN A 160 -13.34 -4.64 6.62
C ASN A 160 -12.96 -3.63 7.72
N THR A 161 -12.21 -2.57 7.36
CA THR A 161 -11.80 -1.53 8.32
C THR A 161 -12.00 -0.14 7.72
N SER A 162 -12.60 0.75 8.51
CA SER A 162 -12.68 2.19 8.25
C SER A 162 -12.20 2.95 9.47
N GLY A 163 -11.59 4.11 9.28
CA GLY A 163 -11.22 4.96 10.39
C GLY A 163 -10.10 5.94 10.14
N MET A 164 -9.55 6.42 11.23
CA MET A 164 -8.56 7.50 11.23
C MET A 164 -7.52 7.27 12.31
N HIS A 165 -6.30 7.67 12.03
CA HIS A 165 -5.32 7.96 13.07
C HIS A 165 -4.66 9.30 12.85
N GLN A 166 -4.28 9.93 13.95
CA GLN A 166 -3.57 11.21 13.96
C GLN A 166 -2.42 11.15 14.94
N THR A 167 -1.32 11.79 14.58
CA THR A 167 -0.20 12.06 15.47
C THR A 167 0.27 13.49 15.26
N SER A 168 0.30 14.27 16.33
CA SER A 168 0.83 15.64 16.34
C SER A 168 1.99 15.74 17.31
N THR A 169 3.08 16.36 16.88
CA THR A 169 4.26 16.56 17.71
C THR A 169 4.69 18.03 17.68
N PHE A 170 4.82 18.61 18.86
CA PHE A 170 5.39 19.94 19.07
C PHE A 170 6.80 19.82 19.66
N ASN A 171 7.75 20.51 19.06
CA ASN A 171 9.12 20.62 19.56
C ASN A 171 9.38 22.09 19.94
N LEU A 172 9.73 22.30 21.18
CA LEU A 172 10.15 23.59 21.70
C LEU A 172 11.66 23.55 21.93
N TYR A 173 12.34 24.60 21.52
CA TYR A 173 13.79 24.74 21.64
C TYR A 173 14.08 25.96 22.51
N PRO A 174 14.14 25.78 23.85
CA PRO A 174 14.40 26.90 24.74
C PRO A 174 15.83 27.42 24.52
N GLU A 175 15.96 28.74 24.50
CA GLU A 175 17.23 29.43 24.45
C GLU A 175 17.83 29.45 25.85
N GLU A 176 19.17 29.44 25.97
CA GLU A 176 19.92 29.54 27.24
C GLU A 176 19.55 28.50 28.34
N SER A 177 19.12 27.30 27.92
CA SER A 177 18.68 26.23 28.81
C SER A 177 19.63 25.02 28.72
N ALA A 178 19.81 24.29 29.83
CA ALA A 178 20.45 22.98 29.80
C ALA A 178 19.67 21.94 29.03
N ILE A 179 18.39 22.20 28.69
CA ILE A 179 17.52 21.34 27.91
C ILE A 179 17.49 21.85 26.49
N ASN A 180 18.00 21.06 25.55
CA ASN A 180 18.06 21.42 24.12
C ASN A 180 16.72 21.36 23.43
N ARG A 181 15.79 20.53 23.90
CA ARG A 181 14.48 20.34 23.27
C ARG A 181 13.45 19.72 24.21
N TRP A 182 12.27 20.30 24.24
CA TRP A 182 11.06 19.64 24.72
C TRP A 182 10.27 19.07 23.54
N ARG A 183 9.82 17.83 23.68
CA ARG A 183 8.91 17.20 22.69
C ARG A 183 7.62 16.79 23.37
N LEU A 184 6.53 17.33 22.86
CA LEU A 184 5.16 16.95 23.25
C LEU A 184 4.51 16.25 22.08
N THR A 185 4.05 15.00 22.26
CA THR A 185 3.37 14.22 21.23
C THR A 185 2.01 13.78 21.71
N GLY A 186 0.98 14.09 20.93
CA GLY A 186 -0.37 13.56 21.06
C GLY A 186 -0.67 12.59 19.92
N ARG A 187 -1.35 11.50 20.23
CA ARG A 187 -1.79 10.50 19.26
C ARG A 187 -3.22 10.09 19.55
N GLY A 188 -4.01 9.89 18.50
CA GLY A 188 -5.36 9.34 18.55
C GLY A 188 -5.56 8.35 17.41
N VAL A 189 -6.29 7.27 17.68
CA VAL A 189 -6.67 6.24 16.70
C VAL A 189 -8.13 5.87 16.92
N TYR A 190 -8.89 5.82 15.85
CA TYR A 190 -10.24 5.29 15.84
C TYR A 190 -10.46 4.42 14.62
N LEU A 191 -10.80 3.17 14.83
CA LEU A 191 -11.08 2.19 13.77
C LEU A 191 -12.39 1.46 14.06
N GLU A 192 -13.19 1.32 13.03
CA GLU A 192 -14.44 0.56 13.01
C GLU A 192 -14.49 -0.40 11.82
N ASP A 193 -15.37 -1.37 11.84
CA ASP A 193 -15.67 -2.17 10.67
C ASP A 193 -16.56 -1.39 9.69
N MET A 194 -16.77 -1.91 8.48
CA MET A 194 -17.59 -1.28 7.45
C MET A 194 -19.08 -1.18 7.81
N ARG A 195 -19.50 -1.78 8.94
CA ARG A 195 -20.86 -1.68 9.50
C ARG A 195 -20.95 -0.69 10.67
N GLY A 196 -19.84 -0.06 11.03
CA GLY A 196 -19.74 0.91 12.12
C GLY A 196 -19.50 0.29 13.51
N ALA A 197 -19.19 -1.02 13.58
CA ALA A 197 -18.81 -1.62 14.86
C ALA A 197 -17.35 -1.29 15.19
N LYS A 198 -17.12 -0.70 16.37
CA LYS A 198 -15.80 -0.29 16.83
C LYS A 198 -14.83 -1.47 16.93
N ILE A 199 -13.69 -1.36 16.26
CA ILE A 199 -12.59 -2.33 16.32
C ILE A 199 -11.53 -1.90 17.34
N TYR A 200 -11.15 -0.61 17.32
CA TYR A 200 -10.04 -0.09 18.12
C TYR A 200 -10.15 1.42 18.35
N SER A 201 -9.74 1.89 19.52
CA SER A 201 -9.52 3.32 19.78
C SER A 201 -8.42 3.50 20.82
N GLU A 202 -7.62 4.53 20.62
CA GLU A 202 -6.51 4.96 21.48
C GLU A 202 -6.54 6.48 21.64
#